data_2aabb1f87d72e73657371e11d305fa96
#
_entry.id   2aabb1f87d72e73657371e11d305fa96
#
_cell.length_a   1.000
_cell.length_b   1.000
_cell.length_c   1.000
_cell.angle_alpha   90.00
_cell.angle_beta   90.00
_cell.angle_gamma   90.00
#
_symmetry.space_group_name_H-M   'P 1'
#
loop_
_entity.id
_entity.type
_entity.pdbx_description
1 polymer ?
#
loop_
_entity_poly.entity_id
_entity_poly.type
_entity_poly.pdbx_seq_one_letter_code
_entity_poly.pdbx_strand_id
1 'polypeptide(L)'
;IMADDKKFTEDAYEQTLIALFRDELGYAYECGYEVERDYKEPFYRADLVASMRRLNPQLPADAMDEGIKQITNISIGTLEQNNEQFTLWMQNGLEVGFLQNGEERTALMRLIDFDHPERNLFKVVNQWRVEEYKNKRCDMVVMVNGLPLVVVELKSAISEDATIDDAYKQIKNYQQSIPSLFSYNAFNVISDMSETRAGTITAKQDRYMEWKTIDGSYESTLFADYRTFFLGMFQQQRLLDILQNFICFDKNQGKY
;
A
#
# COMPACT_ATOMS: atom_id res chain seq x y z
N ILE A 1 0.82 2.16 -46.17
CA ILE A 1 0.60 1.27 -45.02
C ILE A 1 0.97 2.14 -43.80
N MET A 2 -0.05 2.80 -43.23
CA MET A 2 0.11 3.57 -42.01
C MET A 2 0.16 2.58 -40.87
N ALA A 3 1.26 2.58 -40.12
CA ALA A 3 1.34 1.88 -38.86
C ALA A 3 0.34 2.53 -37.89
N ASP A 4 -0.54 1.72 -37.35
CA ASP A 4 -1.49 2.09 -36.32
C ASP A 4 -0.68 2.40 -35.06
N ASP A 5 -0.40 3.69 -34.85
CA ASP A 5 0.17 4.18 -33.59
C ASP A 5 -0.88 3.95 -32.49
N LYS A 6 -0.90 2.72 -31.92
CA LYS A 6 -1.65 2.42 -30.71
C LYS A 6 -1.12 3.35 -29.63
N LYS A 7 -1.83 4.46 -29.42
CA LYS A 7 -1.61 5.35 -28.28
C LYS A 7 -1.61 4.51 -27.01
N PHE A 8 -0.49 4.43 -26.33
CA PHE A 8 -0.37 3.74 -25.06
C PHE A 8 -1.12 4.57 -24.00
N THR A 9 -2.32 4.13 -23.66
CA THR A 9 -3.23 4.83 -22.76
C THR A 9 -2.89 4.53 -21.30
N GLU A 10 -3.44 5.32 -20.38
CA GLU A 10 -3.37 5.07 -18.92
C GLU A 10 -3.86 3.65 -18.58
N ASP A 11 -4.98 3.23 -19.20
CA ASP A 11 -5.52 1.87 -19.05
C ASP A 11 -4.55 0.79 -19.53
N ALA A 12 -3.90 0.98 -20.68
CA ALA A 12 -2.89 0.03 -21.18
C ALA A 12 -1.66 -0.02 -20.24
N TYR A 13 -1.28 1.09 -19.64
CA TYR A 13 -0.21 1.15 -18.65
C TYR A 13 -0.62 0.41 -17.36
N GLU A 14 -1.81 0.64 -16.86
CA GLU A 14 -2.35 -0.09 -15.71
C GLU A 14 -2.30 -1.60 -15.94
N GLN A 15 -2.79 -2.08 -17.10
CA GLN A 15 -2.75 -3.50 -17.44
C GLN A 15 -1.33 -4.05 -17.56
N THR A 16 -0.39 -3.27 -18.06
CA THR A 16 1.04 -3.64 -18.10
C THR A 16 1.61 -3.83 -16.71
N LEU A 17 1.30 -2.93 -15.77
CA LEU A 17 1.74 -3.05 -14.39
C LEU A 17 1.08 -4.23 -13.67
N ILE A 18 -0.21 -4.48 -13.89
CA ILE A 18 -0.89 -5.66 -13.34
C ILE A 18 -0.19 -6.93 -13.79
N ALA A 19 0.15 -7.05 -15.08
CA ALA A 19 0.89 -8.19 -15.60
C ALA A 19 2.27 -8.34 -14.94
N LEU A 20 3.00 -7.23 -14.76
CA LEU A 20 4.30 -7.22 -14.09
C LEU A 20 4.19 -7.71 -12.63
N PHE A 21 3.22 -7.21 -11.86
CA PHE A 21 2.99 -7.66 -10.48
C PHE A 21 2.63 -9.14 -10.41
N ARG A 22 1.71 -9.60 -11.28
CA ARG A 22 1.24 -10.98 -11.28
C ARG A 22 2.28 -11.95 -11.79
N ASP A 23 2.88 -11.68 -12.95
CA ASP A 23 3.66 -12.66 -13.71
C ASP A 23 5.16 -12.64 -13.34
N GLU A 24 5.69 -11.48 -12.90
CA GLU A 24 7.11 -11.34 -12.57
C GLU A 24 7.36 -11.21 -11.05
N LEU A 25 6.49 -10.52 -10.31
CA LEU A 25 6.64 -10.33 -8.87
C LEU A 25 5.88 -11.38 -8.03
N GLY A 26 4.99 -12.17 -8.66
CA GLY A 26 4.26 -13.25 -7.99
C GLY A 26 3.14 -12.78 -7.05
N TYR A 27 2.58 -11.60 -7.28
CA TYR A 27 1.45 -11.09 -6.52
C TYR A 27 0.13 -11.70 -7.02
N ALA A 28 -0.80 -11.96 -6.12
CA ALA A 28 -2.18 -12.17 -6.50
C ALA A 28 -2.77 -10.89 -7.12
N TYR A 29 -3.76 -11.04 -7.98
CA TYR A 29 -4.46 -9.92 -8.59
C TYR A 29 -5.97 -10.11 -8.49
N GLU A 30 -6.66 -9.01 -8.20
CA GLU A 30 -8.11 -8.90 -8.30
C GLU A 30 -8.50 -7.54 -8.87
N CYS A 31 -9.58 -7.52 -9.66
CA CYS A 31 -10.19 -6.28 -10.12
C CYS A 31 -11.11 -5.72 -9.04
N GLY A 32 -10.90 -4.47 -8.62
CA GLY A 32 -11.68 -3.85 -7.55
C GLY A 32 -13.18 -3.72 -7.84
N TYR A 33 -13.57 -3.72 -9.12
CA TYR A 33 -15.00 -3.78 -9.50
C TYR A 33 -15.67 -5.13 -9.24
N GLU A 34 -14.89 -6.21 -9.20
CA GLU A 34 -15.38 -7.58 -9.03
C GLU A 34 -15.43 -8.00 -7.57
N VAL A 35 -14.81 -7.21 -6.69
CA VAL A 35 -14.79 -7.48 -5.24
C VAL A 35 -16.06 -6.95 -4.60
N GLU A 36 -16.93 -7.88 -4.15
CA GLU A 36 -18.09 -7.52 -3.36
C GLU A 36 -17.67 -7.21 -1.91
N ARG A 37 -17.83 -5.95 -1.49
CA ARG A 37 -17.43 -5.47 -0.17
C ARG A 37 -18.13 -4.17 0.23
N ASP A 38 -18.03 -3.81 1.50
CA ASP A 38 -18.39 -2.47 1.97
C ASP A 38 -17.30 -1.45 1.51
N TYR A 39 -17.70 -0.50 0.69
CA TYR A 39 -16.79 0.55 0.19
C TYR A 39 -16.37 1.56 1.25
N LYS A 40 -16.98 1.55 2.44
CA LYS A 40 -16.52 2.34 3.59
C LYS A 40 -15.30 1.73 4.27
N GLU A 41 -15.00 0.47 4.00
CA GLU A 41 -13.80 -0.21 4.48
C GLU A 41 -12.66 0.00 3.48
N PRO A 42 -11.57 0.69 3.87
CA PRO A 42 -10.45 0.93 2.96
C PRO A 42 -9.56 -0.31 2.74
N PHE A 43 -9.64 -1.30 3.63
CA PHE A 43 -8.90 -2.57 3.59
C PHE A 43 -9.74 -3.69 2.96
N TYR A 44 -9.09 -4.78 2.59
CA TYR A 44 -9.77 -5.98 2.10
C TYR A 44 -10.05 -6.95 3.26
N ARG A 45 -11.23 -6.83 3.86
CA ARG A 45 -11.60 -7.52 5.11
C ARG A 45 -11.42 -9.04 5.05
N ALA A 46 -11.85 -9.70 3.97
CA ALA A 46 -11.74 -11.14 3.85
C ALA A 46 -10.28 -11.62 3.94
N ASP A 47 -9.40 -10.97 3.18
CA ASP A 47 -7.97 -11.27 3.18
C ASP A 47 -7.32 -10.92 4.51
N LEU A 48 -7.71 -9.79 5.13
CA LEU A 48 -7.21 -9.37 6.43
C LEU A 48 -7.51 -10.42 7.51
N VAL A 49 -8.78 -10.80 7.65
CA VAL A 49 -9.20 -11.79 8.67
C VAL A 49 -8.50 -13.14 8.45
N ALA A 50 -8.46 -13.63 7.21
CA ALA A 50 -7.80 -14.90 6.88
C ALA A 50 -6.29 -14.84 7.17
N SER A 51 -5.63 -13.73 6.85
CA SER A 51 -4.21 -13.54 7.09
C SER A 51 -3.87 -13.43 8.57
N MET A 52 -4.67 -12.67 9.34
CA MET A 52 -4.43 -12.56 10.78
C MET A 52 -4.53 -13.91 11.48
N ARG A 53 -5.51 -14.73 11.11
CA ARG A 53 -5.63 -16.10 11.65
C ARG A 53 -4.46 -17.00 11.25
N ARG A 54 -4.01 -16.92 10.01
CA ARG A 54 -2.86 -17.69 9.50
C ARG A 54 -1.55 -17.31 10.19
N LEU A 55 -1.32 -16.02 10.42
CA LEU A 55 -0.09 -15.52 11.03
C LEU A 55 -0.04 -15.70 12.53
N ASN A 56 -1.20 -15.82 13.19
CA ASN A 56 -1.32 -15.86 14.65
C ASN A 56 -2.14 -17.08 15.13
N PRO A 57 -1.79 -18.31 14.75
CA PRO A 57 -2.59 -19.50 15.09
C PRO A 57 -2.65 -19.79 16.60
N GLN A 58 -1.74 -19.20 17.37
CA GLN A 58 -1.65 -19.35 18.82
C GLN A 58 -2.63 -18.44 19.59
N LEU A 59 -3.21 -17.42 18.95
CA LEU A 59 -4.10 -16.49 19.61
C LEU A 59 -5.50 -17.11 19.84
N PRO A 60 -6.09 -16.94 21.06
CA PRO A 60 -7.49 -17.25 21.28
C PRO A 60 -8.41 -16.41 20.40
N ALA A 61 -9.62 -16.90 20.15
CA ALA A 61 -10.60 -16.22 19.30
C ALA A 61 -10.90 -14.79 19.77
N ASP A 62 -11.06 -14.59 21.08
CA ASP A 62 -11.34 -13.27 21.66
C ASP A 62 -10.19 -12.28 21.41
N ALA A 63 -8.94 -12.73 21.55
CA ALA A 63 -7.75 -11.91 21.25
C ALA A 63 -7.68 -11.57 19.77
N MET A 64 -8.00 -12.53 18.90
CA MET A 64 -8.04 -12.34 17.46
C MET A 64 -9.09 -11.31 17.06
N ASP A 65 -10.31 -11.43 17.59
CA ASP A 65 -11.41 -10.53 17.28
C ASP A 65 -11.11 -9.11 17.79
N GLU A 66 -10.54 -8.96 18.99
CA GLU A 66 -10.15 -7.67 19.54
C GLU A 66 -9.03 -7.03 18.70
N GLY A 67 -8.03 -7.80 18.29
CA GLY A 67 -6.96 -7.29 17.42
C GLY A 67 -7.47 -6.83 16.05
N ILE A 68 -8.34 -7.62 15.40
CA ILE A 68 -8.97 -7.23 14.13
C ILE A 68 -9.81 -5.97 14.32
N LYS A 69 -10.57 -5.86 15.40
CA LYS A 69 -11.36 -4.69 15.72
C LYS A 69 -10.50 -3.44 15.88
N GLN A 70 -9.37 -3.53 16.57
CA GLN A 70 -8.43 -2.40 16.73
C GLN A 70 -7.83 -1.99 15.39
N ILE A 71 -7.36 -2.94 14.58
CA ILE A 71 -6.79 -2.66 13.26
C ILE A 71 -7.81 -1.96 12.36
N THR A 72 -9.07 -2.41 12.37
CA THR A 72 -10.10 -1.92 11.46
C THR A 72 -10.78 -0.63 11.91
N ASN A 73 -10.52 -0.15 13.13
CA ASN A 73 -11.15 1.05 13.71
C ASN A 73 -10.13 2.06 14.25
N ILE A 74 -9.03 2.26 13.54
CA ILE A 74 -8.01 3.24 13.93
C ILE A 74 -8.61 4.64 13.90
N SER A 75 -8.72 5.29 15.05
CA SER A 75 -9.24 6.66 15.19
C SER A 75 -8.69 7.29 16.48
N ILE A 76 -7.39 7.56 16.50
CA ILE A 76 -6.72 8.13 17.68
C ILE A 76 -6.49 9.63 17.56
N GLY A 77 -6.58 10.21 16.35
CA GLY A 77 -6.36 11.63 16.13
C GLY A 77 -6.31 12.02 14.67
N THR A 78 -5.30 12.79 14.28
CA THR A 78 -5.08 13.19 12.87
C THR A 78 -4.72 12.01 11.99
N LEU A 79 -4.74 12.21 10.67
CA LEU A 79 -4.31 11.18 9.72
C LEU A 79 -2.87 10.72 10.03
N GLU A 80 -1.97 11.64 10.30
CA GLU A 80 -0.56 11.33 10.60
C GLU A 80 -0.43 10.52 11.89
N GLN A 81 -1.22 10.84 12.93
CA GLN A 81 -1.24 10.08 14.19
C GLN A 81 -1.79 8.67 14.00
N ASN A 82 -2.87 8.52 13.22
CA ASN A 82 -3.42 7.21 12.89
C ASN A 82 -2.41 6.39 12.09
N ASN A 83 -1.76 7.00 11.11
CA ASN A 83 -0.75 6.37 10.28
C ASN A 83 0.51 5.96 11.08
N GLU A 84 1.00 6.82 11.99
CA GLU A 84 2.10 6.47 12.90
C GLU A 84 1.74 5.26 13.75
N GLN A 85 0.55 5.27 14.37
CA GLN A 85 0.11 4.15 15.20
C GLN A 85 -0.01 2.84 14.42
N PHE A 86 -0.61 2.89 13.23
CA PHE A 86 -0.68 1.72 12.37
C PHE A 86 0.71 1.20 11.98
N THR A 87 1.63 2.10 11.62
CA THR A 87 3.01 1.73 11.26
C THR A 87 3.72 1.03 12.41
N LEU A 88 3.54 1.51 13.64
CA LEU A 88 4.09 0.86 14.83
C LEU A 88 3.51 -0.56 15.02
N TRP A 89 2.21 -0.74 14.84
CA TRP A 89 1.58 -2.07 14.90
C TRP A 89 2.06 -2.99 13.78
N MET A 90 2.22 -2.46 12.58
CA MET A 90 2.72 -3.21 11.44
C MET A 90 4.15 -3.72 11.68
N GLN A 91 5.02 -2.86 12.19
CA GLN A 91 6.45 -3.16 12.39
C GLN A 91 6.72 -4.02 13.63
N ASN A 92 6.00 -3.78 14.72
CA ASN A 92 6.29 -4.37 16.03
C ASN A 92 5.23 -5.36 16.51
N GLY A 93 4.10 -5.45 15.84
CA GLY A 93 2.92 -6.18 16.29
C GLY A 93 2.00 -5.34 17.16
N LEU A 94 0.76 -5.79 17.29
CA LEU A 94 -0.29 -5.20 18.08
C LEU A 94 -0.47 -6.00 19.37
N GLU A 95 -0.31 -5.37 20.53
CA GLU A 95 -0.63 -6.00 21.81
C GLU A 95 -2.16 -6.07 21.98
N VAL A 96 -2.67 -7.29 22.22
CA VAL A 96 -4.09 -7.57 22.41
C VAL A 96 -4.33 -8.19 23.78
N GLY A 97 -5.31 -7.63 24.50
CA GLY A 97 -5.77 -8.18 25.78
C GLY A 97 -6.88 -9.22 25.59
N PHE A 98 -6.91 -10.25 26.41
CA PHE A 98 -7.97 -11.27 26.43
C PHE A 98 -8.09 -11.90 27.80
N LEU A 99 -9.21 -12.58 28.07
CA LEU A 99 -9.43 -13.31 29.31
C LEU A 99 -9.10 -14.80 29.11
N GLN A 100 -8.26 -15.35 29.98
CA GLN A 100 -7.97 -16.77 30.03
C GLN A 100 -8.18 -17.28 31.47
N ASN A 101 -9.15 -18.18 31.63
CA ASN A 101 -9.51 -18.73 32.95
C ASN A 101 -9.86 -17.65 33.99
N GLY A 102 -10.45 -16.53 33.56
CA GLY A 102 -10.83 -15.40 34.44
C GLY A 102 -9.68 -14.44 34.77
N GLU A 103 -8.50 -14.67 34.25
CA GLU A 103 -7.33 -13.77 34.39
C GLU A 103 -7.12 -12.97 33.09
N GLU A 104 -6.77 -11.69 33.25
CA GLU A 104 -6.36 -10.86 32.11
C GLU A 104 -4.99 -11.30 31.63
N ARG A 105 -4.87 -11.49 30.33
CA ARG A 105 -3.65 -11.83 29.60
C ARG A 105 -3.46 -10.89 28.42
N THR A 106 -2.21 -10.74 28.02
CA THR A 106 -1.87 -10.04 26.78
C THR A 106 -1.07 -10.96 25.87
N ALA A 107 -1.23 -10.74 24.57
CA ALA A 107 -0.43 -11.41 23.53
C ALA A 107 -0.13 -10.44 22.40
N LEU A 108 0.93 -10.71 21.65
CA LEU A 108 1.31 -9.92 20.50
C LEU A 108 0.70 -10.54 19.22
N MET A 109 -0.13 -9.75 18.54
CA MET A 109 -0.69 -10.09 17.24
C MET A 109 0.19 -9.53 16.13
N ARG A 110 0.72 -10.39 15.30
CA ARG A 110 1.58 -10.04 14.17
C ARG A 110 0.72 -9.71 12.95
N LEU A 111 0.95 -8.54 12.31
CA LEU A 111 0.22 -8.12 11.13
C LEU A 111 0.93 -8.57 9.84
N ILE A 112 2.26 -8.62 9.86
CA ILE A 112 3.12 -9.01 8.77
C ILE A 112 4.20 -9.97 9.31
N ASP A 113 4.52 -11.01 8.56
CA ASP A 113 5.69 -11.86 8.83
C ASP A 113 6.86 -11.35 7.98
N PHE A 114 7.78 -10.62 8.59
CA PHE A 114 8.94 -10.05 7.91
C PHE A 114 10.03 -11.07 7.64
N ASP A 115 10.08 -12.14 8.42
CA ASP A 115 11.11 -13.18 8.31
C ASP A 115 10.78 -14.21 7.23
N HIS A 116 9.49 -14.43 6.97
CA HIS A 116 8.97 -15.44 6.05
C HIS A 116 7.99 -14.82 5.06
N PRO A 117 8.48 -14.23 3.95
CA PRO A 117 7.63 -13.55 2.95
C PRO A 117 6.49 -14.41 2.43
N GLU A 118 6.74 -15.70 2.24
CA GLU A 118 5.78 -16.69 1.74
C GLU A 118 4.57 -16.92 2.66
N ARG A 119 4.64 -16.45 3.90
CA ARG A 119 3.52 -16.51 4.86
C ARG A 119 2.59 -15.32 4.73
N ASN A 120 2.97 -14.30 3.97
CA ASN A 120 2.09 -13.16 3.70
C ASN A 120 1.32 -13.36 2.39
N LEU A 121 0.19 -12.68 2.30
CA LEU A 121 -0.57 -12.55 1.06
C LEU A 121 -0.23 -11.21 0.41
N PHE A 122 0.55 -11.23 -0.66
CA PHE A 122 0.81 -10.08 -1.51
C PHE A 122 -0.24 -10.03 -2.61
N LYS A 123 -0.94 -8.91 -2.72
CA LYS A 123 -1.99 -8.74 -3.73
C LYS A 123 -1.94 -7.31 -4.31
N VAL A 124 -2.15 -7.20 -5.60
CA VAL A 124 -2.44 -5.93 -6.26
C VAL A 124 -3.91 -5.90 -6.68
N VAL A 125 -4.58 -4.80 -6.38
CA VAL A 125 -5.97 -4.56 -6.76
C VAL A 125 -6.03 -3.25 -7.53
N ASN A 126 -6.58 -3.27 -8.73
CA ASN A 126 -6.81 -2.05 -9.48
C ASN A 126 -8.23 -1.50 -9.24
N GLN A 127 -8.42 -0.23 -9.56
CA GLN A 127 -9.72 0.43 -9.48
C GLN A 127 -10.39 0.27 -8.10
N TRP A 128 -9.60 0.46 -7.04
CA TRP A 128 -10.03 0.29 -5.66
C TRP A 128 -10.88 1.47 -5.19
N ARG A 129 -12.16 1.23 -4.99
CA ARG A 129 -13.14 2.24 -4.56
C ARG A 129 -13.19 2.36 -3.05
N VAL A 130 -13.21 3.59 -2.54
CA VAL A 130 -13.43 3.91 -1.12
C VAL A 130 -14.43 5.05 -1.02
N GLU A 131 -15.37 4.93 -0.08
CA GLU A 131 -16.39 5.93 0.22
C GLU A 131 -16.22 6.45 1.64
N GLU A 132 -15.91 7.74 1.76
CA GLU A 132 -15.81 8.41 3.04
C GLU A 132 -16.43 9.82 2.93
N TYR A 133 -15.64 10.90 2.94
CA TYR A 133 -16.16 12.24 2.66
C TYR A 133 -16.57 12.41 1.18
N LYS A 134 -15.91 11.67 0.31
CA LYS A 134 -16.23 11.55 -1.10
C LYS A 134 -16.07 10.09 -1.53
N ASN A 135 -16.64 9.76 -2.67
CA ASN A 135 -16.40 8.48 -3.34
C ASN A 135 -15.19 8.65 -4.26
N LYS A 136 -14.15 7.89 -3.99
CA LYS A 136 -12.91 7.90 -4.77
C LYS A 136 -12.54 6.49 -5.23
N ARG A 137 -11.79 6.42 -6.30
CA ARG A 137 -11.32 5.19 -6.89
C ARG A 137 -9.86 5.37 -7.25
N CYS A 138 -8.99 4.61 -6.59
CA CYS A 138 -7.56 4.61 -6.85
C CYS A 138 -7.25 3.69 -8.04
N ASP A 139 -6.29 4.05 -8.87
CA ASP A 139 -5.89 3.26 -10.03
C ASP A 139 -5.41 1.88 -9.60
N MET A 140 -4.44 1.83 -8.68
CA MET A 140 -3.97 0.56 -8.11
C MET A 140 -3.66 0.71 -6.62
N VAL A 141 -3.88 -0.36 -5.86
CA VAL A 141 -3.48 -0.48 -4.46
C VAL A 141 -2.71 -1.78 -4.27
N VAL A 142 -1.53 -1.69 -3.67
CA VAL A 142 -0.75 -2.86 -3.27
C VAL A 142 -1.08 -3.19 -1.83
N MET A 143 -1.54 -4.42 -1.62
CA MET A 143 -1.97 -4.93 -0.33
C MET A 143 -1.03 -6.03 0.16
N VAL A 144 -0.77 -6.02 1.46
CA VAL A 144 -0.17 -7.15 2.16
C VAL A 144 -1.13 -7.58 3.25
N ASN A 145 -1.54 -8.84 3.23
CA ASN A 145 -2.48 -9.40 4.21
C ASN A 145 -3.82 -8.64 4.29
N GLY A 146 -4.30 -8.11 3.16
CA GLY A 146 -5.53 -7.32 3.09
C GLY A 146 -5.40 -5.86 3.56
N LEU A 147 -4.19 -5.42 3.96
CA LEU A 147 -3.88 -4.05 4.37
C LEU A 147 -3.43 -3.23 3.16
N PRO A 148 -4.05 -2.07 2.88
CA PRO A 148 -3.76 -1.25 1.70
C PRO A 148 -2.52 -0.37 1.93
N LEU A 149 -1.32 -0.96 1.77
CA LEU A 149 -0.07 -0.32 2.17
C LEU A 149 0.47 0.68 1.16
N VAL A 150 0.20 0.49 -0.13
CA VAL A 150 0.71 1.39 -1.17
C VAL A 150 -0.42 1.77 -2.12
N VAL A 151 -0.57 3.06 -2.35
CA VAL A 151 -1.46 3.61 -3.39
C VAL A 151 -0.61 4.02 -4.57
N VAL A 152 -0.99 3.58 -5.76
CA VAL A 152 -0.31 3.90 -7.03
C VAL A 152 -1.28 4.70 -7.88
N GLU A 153 -0.87 5.90 -8.28
CA GLU A 153 -1.60 6.78 -9.18
C GLU A 153 -0.85 6.88 -10.49
N LEU A 154 -1.56 6.63 -11.58
CA LEU A 154 -1.01 6.57 -12.93
C LEU A 154 -1.51 7.75 -13.77
N LYS A 155 -0.67 8.21 -14.68
CA LYS A 155 -1.03 9.17 -15.71
C LYS A 155 -0.52 8.71 -17.06
N SER A 156 -1.17 9.16 -18.12
CA SER A 156 -0.74 8.84 -19.47
C SER A 156 0.30 9.83 -19.95
N ALA A 157 1.46 9.34 -20.39
CA ALA A 157 2.51 10.15 -21.01
C ALA A 157 2.08 10.84 -22.33
N ILE A 158 0.94 10.47 -22.88
CA ILE A 158 0.46 10.98 -24.19
C ILE A 158 -0.36 12.25 -24.02
N SER A 159 -0.93 12.49 -22.86
CA SER A 159 -1.66 13.71 -22.57
C SER A 159 -0.67 14.82 -22.22
N GLU A 160 -0.53 15.83 -23.07
CA GLU A 160 0.31 17.01 -22.78
C GLU A 160 -0.06 17.71 -21.48
N ASP A 161 -1.27 17.45 -20.97
CA ASP A 161 -1.84 18.05 -19.77
C ASP A 161 -1.83 17.11 -18.54
N ALA A 162 -1.45 15.82 -18.68
CA ALA A 162 -1.46 14.84 -17.58
C ALA A 162 -0.03 14.44 -17.20
N THR A 163 0.49 15.08 -16.18
CA THR A 163 1.87 14.95 -15.72
C THR A 163 1.96 14.21 -14.38
N ILE A 164 3.19 13.89 -13.98
CA ILE A 164 3.49 13.37 -12.64
C ILE A 164 3.03 14.34 -11.53
N ASP A 165 2.98 15.65 -11.83
CA ASP A 165 2.43 16.67 -10.91
C ASP A 165 0.95 16.45 -10.65
N ASP A 166 0.19 16.02 -11.65
CA ASP A 166 -1.24 15.75 -11.52
C ASP A 166 -1.49 14.45 -10.77
N ALA A 167 -0.62 13.45 -10.94
CA ALA A 167 -0.63 12.24 -10.11
C ALA A 167 -0.40 12.59 -8.63
N TYR A 168 0.57 13.47 -8.33
CA TYR A 168 0.80 13.94 -6.96
C TYR A 168 -0.41 14.69 -6.38
N LYS A 169 -1.00 15.62 -7.14
CA LYS A 169 -2.20 16.34 -6.72
C LYS A 169 -3.36 15.38 -6.44
N GLN A 170 -3.49 14.33 -7.24
CA GLN A 170 -4.53 13.32 -7.06
C GLN A 170 -4.33 12.52 -5.77
N ILE A 171 -3.11 12.12 -5.44
CA ILE A 171 -2.78 11.49 -4.14
C ILE A 171 -3.18 12.42 -2.99
N LYS A 172 -2.87 13.72 -3.07
CA LYS A 172 -3.27 14.69 -2.04
C LYS A 172 -4.80 14.87 -1.95
N ASN A 173 -5.49 14.83 -3.07
CA ASN A 173 -6.96 14.83 -3.10
C ASN A 173 -7.56 13.58 -2.44
N TYR A 174 -6.96 12.40 -2.66
CA TYR A 174 -7.36 11.17 -1.97
C TYR A 174 -7.18 11.30 -0.45
N GLN A 175 -6.03 11.79 0.01
CA GLN A 175 -5.76 11.99 1.44
C GLN A 175 -6.82 12.88 2.13
N GLN A 176 -7.36 13.88 1.43
CA GLN A 176 -8.43 14.75 1.92
C GLN A 176 -9.83 14.13 1.81
N SER A 177 -10.07 13.32 0.80
CA SER A 177 -11.39 12.79 0.45
C SER A 177 -11.70 11.45 1.12
N ILE A 178 -10.67 10.61 1.30
CA ILE A 178 -10.75 9.25 1.83
C ILE A 178 -9.57 8.98 2.78
N PRO A 179 -9.37 9.81 3.84
CA PRO A 179 -8.21 9.70 4.74
C PRO A 179 -8.09 8.34 5.43
N SER A 180 -9.18 7.62 5.64
CA SER A 180 -9.15 6.30 6.26
C SER A 180 -8.26 5.31 5.51
N LEU A 181 -8.20 5.38 4.17
CA LEU A 181 -7.29 4.57 3.36
C LEU A 181 -5.82 4.85 3.73
N PHE A 182 -5.49 6.12 3.96
CA PHE A 182 -4.12 6.57 4.23
C PHE A 182 -3.68 6.36 5.67
N SER A 183 -4.59 6.01 6.57
CA SER A 183 -4.21 5.53 7.91
C SER A 183 -3.36 4.26 7.84
N TYR A 184 -3.53 3.43 6.81
CA TYR A 184 -2.80 2.19 6.57
C TYR A 184 -1.62 2.34 5.60
N ASN A 185 -1.43 3.52 5.03
CA ASN A 185 -0.49 3.75 3.94
C ASN A 185 0.96 3.79 4.43
N ALA A 186 1.84 3.03 3.80
CA ALA A 186 3.28 3.10 4.03
C ALA A 186 3.92 4.17 3.14
N PHE A 187 3.61 4.15 1.85
CA PHE A 187 4.04 5.15 0.87
C PHE A 187 3.10 5.15 -0.34
N ASN A 188 3.28 6.15 -1.20
CA ASN A 188 2.53 6.30 -2.43
C ASN A 188 3.47 6.29 -3.62
N VAL A 189 3.00 5.80 -4.76
CA VAL A 189 3.72 5.84 -6.03
C VAL A 189 2.95 6.70 -7.01
N ILE A 190 3.65 7.58 -7.69
CA ILE A 190 3.16 8.39 -8.79
C ILE A 190 3.95 8.06 -10.04
N SER A 191 3.28 7.88 -11.17
CA SER A 191 3.95 7.53 -12.43
C SER A 191 3.19 8.04 -13.65
N ASP A 192 3.95 8.51 -14.63
CA ASP A 192 3.46 8.83 -15.99
C ASP A 192 4.14 8.00 -17.07
N MET A 193 4.73 6.86 -16.73
CA MET A 193 5.58 5.97 -17.53
C MET A 193 7.01 6.47 -17.76
N SER A 194 7.20 7.76 -18.03
CA SER A 194 8.51 8.35 -18.24
C SER A 194 9.22 8.58 -16.91
N GLU A 195 8.44 8.80 -15.87
CA GLU A 195 8.91 9.08 -14.52
C GLU A 195 8.08 8.29 -13.50
N THR A 196 8.75 7.67 -12.52
CA THR A 196 8.11 6.93 -11.44
C THR A 196 8.80 7.26 -10.13
N ARG A 197 8.03 7.70 -9.13
CA ARG A 197 8.54 8.14 -7.82
C ARG A 197 7.67 7.67 -6.68
N ALA A 198 8.27 7.48 -5.51
CA ALA A 198 7.59 7.11 -4.26
C ALA A 198 7.81 8.15 -3.16
N GLY A 199 6.79 8.35 -2.34
CA GLY A 199 6.85 9.24 -1.19
C GLY A 199 5.81 8.88 -0.12
N THR A 200 6.07 9.26 1.13
CA THR A 200 5.16 9.03 2.26
C THR A 200 3.99 10.03 2.26
N ILE A 201 3.01 9.82 3.13
CA ILE A 201 1.80 10.67 3.21
C ILE A 201 2.11 12.15 3.46
N THR A 202 3.17 12.47 4.20
CA THR A 202 3.58 13.85 4.52
C THR A 202 4.59 14.41 3.53
N ALA A 203 5.14 13.58 2.62
CA ALA A 203 6.15 14.02 1.68
C ALA A 203 5.59 15.08 0.72
N LYS A 204 6.35 16.17 0.55
CA LYS A 204 6.15 17.10 -0.55
C LYS A 204 6.63 16.45 -1.85
N GLN A 205 6.18 16.96 -2.99
CA GLN A 205 6.49 16.38 -4.29
C GLN A 205 8.00 16.28 -4.56
N ASP A 206 8.77 17.29 -4.15
CA ASP A 206 10.23 17.33 -4.26
C ASP A 206 10.96 16.29 -3.40
N ARG A 207 10.25 15.62 -2.51
CA ARG A 207 10.73 14.52 -1.66
C ARG A 207 10.35 13.14 -2.17
N TYR A 208 9.57 13.05 -3.24
CA TYR A 208 9.31 11.78 -3.90
C TYR A 208 10.55 11.33 -4.66
N MET A 209 10.96 10.09 -4.43
CA MET A 209 12.25 9.55 -4.89
C MET A 209 12.05 8.45 -5.93
N GLU A 210 12.97 8.38 -6.87
CA GLU A 210 13.10 7.30 -7.83
C GLU A 210 13.74 6.07 -7.19
N TRP A 211 13.52 4.90 -7.81
CA TRP A 211 14.24 3.67 -7.50
C TRP A 211 14.99 3.19 -8.75
N LYS A 212 16.31 3.02 -8.64
CA LYS A 212 17.19 2.93 -9.83
C LYS A 212 17.87 1.57 -10.00
N THR A 213 17.47 0.55 -9.26
CA THR A 213 18.08 -0.78 -9.33
C THR A 213 17.08 -1.89 -9.10
N ILE A 214 17.24 -3.02 -9.81
CA ILE A 214 16.41 -4.21 -9.61
C ILE A 214 16.99 -5.08 -8.48
N ASP A 215 18.32 -5.23 -8.43
CA ASP A 215 19.02 -6.20 -7.57
C ASP A 215 20.03 -5.55 -6.59
N GLY A 216 20.12 -4.23 -6.56
CA GLY A 216 21.08 -3.47 -5.75
C GLY A 216 22.37 -3.12 -6.51
N SER A 217 22.57 -3.62 -7.72
CA SER A 217 23.65 -3.18 -8.59
C SER A 217 23.33 -1.81 -9.20
N TYR A 218 24.38 -1.03 -9.51
CA TYR A 218 24.20 0.24 -10.20
C TYR A 218 23.79 -0.01 -11.66
N GLU A 219 22.54 0.26 -11.97
CA GLU A 219 22.09 0.30 -13.36
C GLU A 219 22.22 1.74 -13.87
N SER A 220 23.11 1.94 -14.86
CA SER A 220 23.24 3.19 -15.58
C SER A 220 22.09 3.34 -16.58
N THR A 221 20.88 3.53 -16.07
CA THR A 221 19.76 3.94 -16.92
C THR A 221 19.71 5.45 -16.94
N LEU A 222 19.85 6.07 -18.13
CA LEU A 222 19.60 7.49 -18.36
C LEU A 222 18.15 7.88 -18.04
N PHE A 223 17.28 6.89 -17.96
CA PHE A 223 15.87 7.03 -17.59
C PHE A 223 15.55 6.01 -16.50
N ALA A 224 14.95 6.46 -15.41
CA ALA A 224 14.36 5.58 -14.42
C ALA A 224 13.16 4.87 -15.07
N ASP A 225 13.41 3.74 -15.71
CA ASP A 225 12.41 2.89 -16.30
C ASP A 225 11.44 2.43 -15.21
N TYR A 226 10.13 2.53 -15.46
CA TYR A 226 9.09 2.06 -14.56
C TYR A 226 9.30 0.59 -14.16
N ARG A 227 9.81 -0.25 -15.07
CA ARG A 227 10.11 -1.66 -14.78
C ARG A 227 11.16 -1.79 -13.68
N THR A 228 12.27 -1.06 -13.79
CA THR A 228 13.33 -1.02 -12.75
C THR A 228 12.76 -0.58 -11.41
N PHE A 229 11.89 0.44 -11.41
CA PHE A 229 11.25 0.91 -10.20
C PHE A 229 10.39 -0.18 -9.54
N PHE A 230 9.44 -0.75 -10.28
CA PHE A 230 8.50 -1.72 -9.73
C PHE A 230 9.16 -3.07 -9.41
N LEU A 231 9.98 -3.61 -10.28
CA LEU A 231 10.72 -4.85 -10.02
C LEU A 231 11.70 -4.69 -8.85
N GLY A 232 12.36 -3.55 -8.75
CA GLY A 232 13.28 -3.23 -7.68
C GLY A 232 12.57 -3.06 -6.34
N MET A 233 11.60 -2.16 -6.26
CA MET A 233 10.96 -1.78 -5.00
C MET A 233 9.95 -2.80 -4.49
N PHE A 234 9.25 -3.52 -5.37
CA PHE A 234 8.14 -4.42 -5.03
C PHE A 234 8.51 -5.91 -5.06
N GLN A 235 9.78 -6.28 -5.28
CA GLN A 235 10.21 -7.62 -4.95
C GLN A 235 9.85 -7.91 -3.49
N GLN A 236 9.16 -9.03 -3.22
CA GLN A 236 8.45 -9.26 -1.96
C GLN A 236 9.32 -9.06 -0.71
N GLN A 237 10.53 -9.66 -0.71
CA GLN A 237 11.46 -9.51 0.42
C GLN A 237 11.91 -8.06 0.61
N ARG A 238 12.15 -7.34 -0.48
CA ARG A 238 12.58 -5.94 -0.43
C ARG A 238 11.45 -5.02 0.01
N LEU A 239 10.22 -5.26 -0.46
CA LEU A 239 9.08 -4.52 0.05
C LEU A 239 8.94 -4.70 1.56
N LEU A 240 9.07 -5.92 2.07
CA LEU A 240 9.04 -6.18 3.52
C LEU A 240 10.16 -5.43 4.26
N ASP A 241 11.37 -5.42 3.72
CA ASP A 241 12.50 -4.68 4.30
C ASP A 241 12.23 -3.17 4.35
N ILE A 242 11.65 -2.61 3.28
CA ILE A 242 11.24 -1.19 3.25
C ILE A 242 10.19 -0.92 4.33
N LEU A 243 9.15 -1.75 4.43
CA LEU A 243 8.07 -1.60 5.40
C LEU A 243 8.58 -1.68 6.84
N GLN A 244 9.51 -2.57 7.12
CA GLN A 244 10.05 -2.79 8.45
C GLN A 244 11.06 -1.71 8.88
N ASN A 245 11.97 -1.32 7.99
CA ASN A 245 13.19 -0.61 8.36
C ASN A 245 13.32 0.80 7.80
N PHE A 246 12.54 1.17 6.78
CA PHE A 246 12.71 2.46 6.09
C PHE A 246 11.53 3.43 6.27
N ILE A 247 10.44 3.00 6.91
CA ILE A 247 9.33 3.89 7.28
C ILE A 247 9.52 4.31 8.74
N CYS A 248 9.77 5.60 8.94
CA CYS A 248 9.97 6.17 10.28
C CYS A 248 9.30 7.54 10.40
N PHE A 249 9.01 7.94 11.63
CA PHE A 249 8.42 9.23 11.97
C PHE A 249 9.42 10.06 12.74
N ASP A 250 9.73 11.26 12.22
CA ASP A 250 10.63 12.21 12.89
C ASP A 250 9.82 13.14 13.81
N LYS A 251 10.07 13.02 15.13
CA LYS A 251 9.42 13.84 16.18
C LYS A 251 10.20 15.12 16.53
N ASN A 252 11.37 15.34 15.92
CA ASN A 252 12.29 16.40 16.34
C ASN A 252 12.01 17.79 15.78
N GLN A 253 11.00 17.95 14.92
CA GLN A 253 10.58 19.27 14.46
C GLN A 253 9.17 19.56 14.96
N GLY A 254 9.10 20.26 16.10
CA GLY A 254 7.85 20.73 16.72
C GLY A 254 7.04 21.71 15.85
N LYS A 255 6.77 21.35 14.62
CA LYS A 255 5.77 21.94 13.73
C LYS A 255 5.21 20.81 12.88
N TYR A 256 4.05 20.35 13.27
CA TYR A 256 3.18 19.53 12.45
C TYR A 256 2.62 20.34 11.29
#